data_6c898c6d301d9c2653e78d08f7cfad8a
#
_entry.id   6c898c6d301d9c2653e78d08f7cfad8a
#
_cell.length_a   1.000
_cell.length_b   1.000
_cell.length_c   1.000
_cell.angle_alpha   90.00
_cell.angle_beta   90.00
_cell.angle_gamma   90.00
#
_symmetry.space_group_name_H-M   'P 1'
#
loop_
_entity.id
_entity.type
_entity.pdbx_description
1 polymer ?
#
loop_
_entity_poly.entity_id
_entity_poly.type
_entity_poly.pdbx_seq_one_letter_code
_entity_poly.pdbx_strand_id
1 'polypeptide(L)'
;MAATVSFSVPSPHGPRSVTLAYRRVGTGEPLLLLHGIGHHRQAWDPVVDLLTSERDVIAVDLPGFGESPALPEGLPHDLSTMNAALAALCETLELDRPHVAGNSLGGLLALELGREKLVRSVTALSPAGFWSPGERRYAFGVLQAMRRAARSMPLPLVERLSRSAAGRAALTSSIYARPARRSPEAVVAETLALANAEGFTETLRAGTSVRFTDDVPGLPVTVAWGTKDRILVRRQGVRAKRIIPRARLVRLPGCGHVPMNDDPALVARVLLDGSRPTSHPDSTAAQRA
;
A
#
# COMPACT_ATOMS: atom_id res chain seq x y z
N MET A 1 17.11 -10.72 2.30
CA MET A 1 16.77 -11.35 0.98
C MET A 1 15.26 -11.49 0.92
N ALA A 2 14.67 -11.49 -0.28
CA ALA A 2 13.26 -11.82 -0.45
C ALA A 2 13.04 -13.31 -0.17
N ALA A 3 11.93 -13.63 0.46
CA ALA A 3 11.39 -14.97 0.56
C ALA A 3 10.13 -15.07 -0.28
N THR A 4 9.75 -16.27 -0.68
CA THR A 4 8.47 -16.56 -1.33
C THR A 4 7.68 -17.54 -0.48
N VAL A 5 6.37 -17.41 -0.51
CA VAL A 5 5.44 -18.34 0.15
C VAL A 5 4.29 -18.64 -0.78
N SER A 6 3.86 -19.90 -0.80
CA SER A 6 2.73 -20.36 -1.60
C SER A 6 1.63 -20.88 -0.70
N PHE A 7 0.39 -20.54 -1.03
CA PHE A 7 -0.79 -20.93 -0.29
C PHE A 7 -2.00 -21.09 -1.22
N SER A 8 -3.07 -21.69 -0.74
CA SER A 8 -4.30 -21.89 -1.52
C SER A 8 -5.28 -20.75 -1.32
N VAL A 9 -5.85 -20.25 -2.43
CA VAL A 9 -6.94 -19.27 -2.42
C VAL A 9 -8.19 -19.92 -3.02
N PRO A 10 -9.35 -19.80 -2.39
CA PRO A 10 -10.60 -20.33 -2.94
C PRO A 10 -10.96 -19.72 -4.30
N SER A 11 -11.47 -20.53 -5.21
CA SER A 11 -12.07 -20.08 -6.47
C SER A 11 -13.29 -20.90 -6.81
N PRO A 12 -14.18 -20.44 -7.73
CA PRO A 12 -15.34 -21.19 -8.17
C PRO A 12 -15.03 -22.57 -8.79
N HIS A 13 -13.78 -22.73 -9.26
CA HIS A 13 -13.30 -23.97 -9.91
C HIS A 13 -12.37 -24.79 -9.02
N GLY A 14 -12.45 -24.64 -7.69
CA GLY A 14 -11.58 -25.24 -6.70
C GLY A 14 -10.39 -24.33 -6.32
N PRO A 15 -9.67 -24.68 -5.24
CA PRO A 15 -8.58 -23.84 -4.75
C PRO A 15 -7.47 -23.69 -5.79
N ARG A 16 -6.85 -22.50 -5.82
CA ARG A 16 -5.72 -22.15 -6.68
C ARG A 16 -4.51 -21.80 -5.82
N SER A 17 -3.34 -22.27 -6.22
CA SER A 17 -2.09 -21.90 -5.56
C SER A 17 -1.67 -20.49 -5.96
N VAL A 18 -1.48 -19.63 -4.98
CA VAL A 18 -0.96 -18.27 -5.14
C VAL A 18 0.39 -18.19 -4.45
N THR A 19 1.37 -17.55 -5.11
CA THR A 19 2.70 -17.33 -4.56
C THR A 19 2.94 -15.85 -4.40
N LEU A 20 3.40 -15.42 -3.21
CA LEU A 20 3.79 -14.04 -2.96
C LEU A 20 5.23 -13.96 -2.50
N ALA A 21 5.93 -12.93 -2.99
CA ALA A 21 7.25 -12.54 -2.52
C ALA A 21 7.10 -11.54 -1.37
N TYR A 22 7.91 -11.71 -0.33
CA TYR A 22 7.90 -10.82 0.83
C TYR A 22 9.31 -10.68 1.45
N ARG A 23 9.47 -9.65 2.26
CA ARG A 23 10.61 -9.46 3.17
C ARG A 23 10.07 -9.36 4.59
N ARG A 24 10.62 -10.14 5.52
CA ARG A 24 10.31 -10.07 6.95
C ARG A 24 11.58 -9.69 7.72
N VAL A 25 11.47 -8.69 8.58
CA VAL A 25 12.61 -8.17 9.36
C VAL A 25 12.10 -7.41 10.58
N GLY A 26 12.87 -7.48 11.66
CA GLY A 26 12.52 -6.84 12.93
C GLY A 26 11.94 -7.81 13.95
N THR A 27 11.46 -7.27 15.05
CA THR A 27 10.88 -8.01 16.18
C THR A 27 9.70 -7.24 16.77
N GLY A 28 8.83 -7.92 17.50
CA GLY A 28 7.65 -7.31 18.11
C GLY A 28 6.34 -7.71 17.41
N GLU A 29 5.32 -6.88 17.56
CA GLU A 29 4.02 -7.15 16.91
C GLU A 29 4.12 -7.05 15.38
N PRO A 30 3.49 -8.00 14.64
CA PRO A 30 3.59 -8.03 13.19
C PRO A 30 2.92 -6.81 12.54
N LEU A 31 3.63 -6.20 11.58
CA LEU A 31 3.16 -5.08 10.76
C LEU A 31 3.28 -5.44 9.27
N LEU A 32 2.14 -5.68 8.64
CA LEU A 32 2.04 -5.97 7.21
C LEU A 32 2.04 -4.67 6.41
N LEU A 33 2.93 -4.56 5.40
CA LEU A 33 3.09 -3.39 4.55
C LEU A 33 2.70 -3.69 3.10
N LEU A 34 1.70 -2.97 2.57
CA LEU A 34 1.10 -3.15 1.25
C LEU A 34 1.38 -1.95 0.34
N HIS A 35 2.06 -2.17 -0.78
CA HIS A 35 2.40 -1.12 -1.75
C HIS A 35 1.22 -0.73 -2.66
N GLY A 36 1.38 0.33 -3.46
CA GLY A 36 0.42 0.79 -4.46
C GLY A 36 0.51 0.04 -5.80
N ILE A 37 -0.50 0.25 -6.67
CA ILE A 37 -0.51 -0.31 -8.02
C ILE A 37 0.75 0.08 -8.81
N GLY A 38 1.35 -0.87 -9.50
CA GLY A 38 2.56 -0.65 -10.31
C GLY A 38 3.84 -0.44 -9.51
N HIS A 39 3.79 -0.63 -8.20
CA HIS A 39 4.94 -0.55 -7.31
C HIS A 39 5.38 -1.95 -6.84
N HIS A 40 6.27 -2.01 -5.87
CA HIS A 40 6.80 -3.23 -5.25
C HIS A 40 7.15 -2.98 -3.77
N ARG A 41 7.45 -4.05 -3.00
CA ARG A 41 7.71 -3.98 -1.55
C ARG A 41 8.82 -3.01 -1.14
N GLN A 42 9.83 -2.77 -2.03
CA GLN A 42 10.92 -1.84 -1.76
C GLN A 42 10.49 -0.35 -1.73
N ALA A 43 9.22 -0.04 -2.04
CA ALA A 43 8.63 1.26 -1.74
C ALA A 43 8.72 1.61 -0.25
N TRP A 44 8.77 0.59 0.60
CA TRP A 44 8.80 0.71 2.04
C TRP A 44 10.23 0.79 2.62
N ASP A 45 11.28 0.50 1.83
CA ASP A 45 12.67 0.50 2.31
C ASP A 45 13.07 1.77 3.08
N PRO A 46 12.64 3.00 2.68
CA PRO A 46 13.00 4.20 3.42
C PRO A 46 12.52 4.24 4.88
N VAL A 47 11.51 3.43 5.22
CA VAL A 47 10.91 3.42 6.58
C VAL A 47 11.17 2.13 7.34
N VAL A 48 11.57 1.06 6.68
CA VAL A 48 11.71 -0.28 7.31
C VAL A 48 12.60 -0.22 8.55
N ASP A 49 13.83 0.32 8.41
CA ASP A 49 14.79 0.35 9.51
C ASP A 49 14.33 1.22 10.72
N LEU A 50 13.40 2.16 10.46
CA LEU A 50 12.79 2.98 11.51
C LEU A 50 11.66 2.26 12.27
N LEU A 51 11.25 1.09 11.80
CA LEU A 51 10.15 0.29 12.36
C LEU A 51 10.64 -0.97 13.06
N THR A 52 11.77 -1.53 12.63
CA THR A 52 12.24 -2.88 13.01
C THR A 52 12.59 -3.06 14.47
N SER A 53 12.82 -1.98 15.22
CA SER A 53 13.02 -2.03 16.66
C SER A 53 11.74 -2.24 17.46
N GLU A 54 10.56 -1.94 16.88
CA GLU A 54 9.26 -2.01 17.55
C GLU A 54 8.29 -2.96 16.85
N ARG A 55 8.56 -3.36 15.61
CA ARG A 55 7.66 -4.17 14.78
C ARG A 55 8.42 -5.28 14.04
N ASP A 56 7.78 -6.44 13.98
CA ASP A 56 8.10 -7.47 12.99
C ASP A 56 7.47 -7.04 11.66
N VAL A 57 8.29 -6.49 10.77
CA VAL A 57 7.85 -5.84 9.53
C VAL A 57 7.79 -6.85 8.40
N ILE A 58 6.62 -7.03 7.80
CA ILE A 58 6.36 -7.89 6.65
C ILE A 58 5.98 -7.03 5.44
N ALA A 59 6.91 -6.74 4.54
CA ALA A 59 6.64 -6.03 3.30
C ALA A 59 6.41 -7.01 2.16
N VAL A 60 5.27 -6.91 1.47
CA VAL A 60 4.79 -7.89 0.49
C VAL A 60 4.73 -7.28 -0.90
N ASP A 61 5.10 -8.02 -1.92
CA ASP A 61 4.71 -7.74 -3.30
C ASP A 61 3.31 -8.29 -3.54
N LEU A 62 2.38 -7.43 -3.93
CA LEU A 62 1.00 -7.82 -4.26
C LEU A 62 0.98 -8.71 -5.51
N PRO A 63 -0.05 -9.57 -5.71
CA PRO A 63 -0.12 -10.47 -6.87
C PRO A 63 0.03 -9.73 -8.20
N GLY A 64 0.97 -10.17 -9.04
CA GLY A 64 1.29 -9.57 -10.34
C GLY A 64 2.14 -8.30 -10.28
N PHE A 65 2.77 -8.03 -9.12
CA PHE A 65 3.66 -6.89 -8.91
C PHE A 65 4.99 -7.33 -8.27
N GLY A 66 6.06 -6.56 -8.52
CA GLY A 66 7.37 -6.86 -8.00
C GLY A 66 7.86 -8.25 -8.41
N GLU A 67 8.20 -9.08 -7.43
CA GLU A 67 8.62 -10.47 -7.64
C GLU A 67 7.47 -11.49 -7.44
N SER A 68 6.25 -11.04 -7.11
CA SER A 68 5.07 -11.90 -7.02
C SER A 68 4.50 -12.16 -8.41
N PRO A 69 4.30 -13.43 -8.82
CA PRO A 69 3.63 -13.78 -10.06
C PRO A 69 2.21 -13.19 -10.14
N ALA A 70 1.68 -13.06 -11.35
CA ALA A 70 0.27 -12.77 -11.55
C ALA A 70 -0.61 -13.88 -10.91
N LEU A 71 -1.84 -13.52 -10.57
CA LEU A 71 -2.81 -14.52 -10.12
C LEU A 71 -3.00 -15.58 -11.20
N PRO A 72 -3.11 -16.86 -10.82
CA PRO A 72 -3.33 -17.94 -11.77
C PRO A 72 -4.69 -17.78 -12.46
N GLU A 73 -4.83 -18.42 -13.62
CA GLU A 73 -6.08 -18.45 -14.36
C GLU A 73 -7.24 -18.93 -13.48
N GLY A 74 -8.38 -18.25 -13.61
CA GLY A 74 -9.58 -18.49 -12.79
C GLY A 74 -9.65 -17.67 -11.48
N LEU A 75 -8.64 -16.89 -11.16
CA LEU A 75 -8.68 -15.90 -10.07
C LEU A 75 -8.67 -14.48 -10.64
N PRO A 76 -9.74 -13.69 -10.48
CA PRO A 76 -9.78 -12.30 -10.96
C PRO A 76 -8.88 -11.41 -10.10
N HIS A 77 -8.29 -10.36 -10.71
CA HIS A 77 -7.52 -9.33 -9.99
C HIS A 77 -8.43 -8.30 -9.31
N ASP A 78 -9.47 -8.74 -8.61
CA ASP A 78 -10.38 -7.88 -7.85
C ASP A 78 -9.99 -7.80 -6.36
N LEU A 79 -10.70 -6.92 -5.63
CA LEU A 79 -10.43 -6.70 -4.20
C LEU A 79 -10.68 -7.96 -3.37
N SER A 80 -11.72 -8.72 -3.68
CA SER A 80 -12.07 -9.93 -2.93
C SER A 80 -10.96 -10.98 -3.02
N THR A 81 -10.48 -11.24 -4.23
CA THR A 81 -9.38 -12.19 -4.45
C THR A 81 -8.07 -11.71 -3.82
N MET A 82 -7.76 -10.41 -3.94
CA MET A 82 -6.56 -9.85 -3.30
C MET A 82 -6.64 -9.93 -1.77
N ASN A 83 -7.80 -9.65 -1.18
CA ASN A 83 -8.00 -9.79 0.27
C ASN A 83 -7.91 -11.25 0.72
N ALA A 84 -8.53 -12.19 -0.03
CA ALA A 84 -8.40 -13.62 0.27
C ALA A 84 -6.95 -14.09 0.21
N ALA A 85 -6.17 -13.61 -0.77
CA ALA A 85 -4.74 -13.91 -0.85
C ALA A 85 -3.94 -13.34 0.34
N LEU A 86 -4.25 -12.12 0.79
CA LEU A 86 -3.59 -11.52 1.95
C LEU A 86 -4.00 -12.19 3.26
N ALA A 87 -5.25 -12.63 3.40
CA ALA A 87 -5.72 -13.42 4.54
C ALA A 87 -4.98 -14.77 4.61
N ALA A 88 -4.91 -15.50 3.49
CA ALA A 88 -4.19 -16.76 3.41
C ALA A 88 -2.67 -16.59 3.64
N LEU A 89 -2.08 -15.46 3.20
CA LEU A 89 -0.70 -15.11 3.54
C LEU A 89 -0.52 -14.98 5.06
N CYS A 90 -1.43 -14.23 5.72
CA CYS A 90 -1.36 -14.05 7.18
C CYS A 90 -1.46 -15.39 7.92
N GLU A 91 -2.38 -16.27 7.52
CA GLU A 91 -2.51 -17.61 8.07
C GLU A 91 -1.23 -18.44 7.88
N THR A 92 -0.68 -18.46 6.65
CA THR A 92 0.51 -19.24 6.32
C THR A 92 1.77 -18.75 7.03
N LEU A 93 1.87 -17.44 7.29
CA LEU A 93 2.99 -16.84 8.04
C LEU A 93 2.73 -16.79 9.56
N GLU A 94 1.62 -17.40 10.04
CA GLU A 94 1.21 -17.42 11.44
C GLU A 94 1.08 -16.02 12.06
N LEU A 95 0.55 -15.07 11.30
CA LEU A 95 0.33 -13.69 11.75
C LEU A 95 -1.06 -13.57 12.39
N ASP A 96 -1.14 -13.66 13.71
CA ASP A 96 -2.40 -13.47 14.43
C ASP A 96 -2.82 -11.99 14.39
N ARG A 97 -3.78 -11.68 13.51
CA ARG A 97 -4.35 -10.34 13.30
C ARG A 97 -3.27 -9.25 13.31
N PRO A 98 -2.40 -9.21 12.30
CA PRO A 98 -1.32 -8.22 12.27
C PRO A 98 -1.86 -6.78 12.24
N HIS A 99 -1.04 -5.81 12.60
CA HIS A 99 -1.26 -4.44 12.14
C HIS A 99 -1.06 -4.39 10.63
N VAL A 100 -1.81 -3.55 9.93
CA VAL A 100 -1.61 -3.37 8.48
C VAL A 100 -1.42 -1.89 8.13
N ALA A 101 -0.45 -1.64 7.27
CA ALA A 101 -0.31 -0.34 6.64
C ALA A 101 -0.23 -0.50 5.12
N GLY A 102 -0.88 0.41 4.39
CA GLY A 102 -0.87 0.35 2.94
C GLY A 102 -0.90 1.72 2.28
N ASN A 103 -0.31 1.80 1.09
CA ASN A 103 -0.32 3.01 0.28
C ASN A 103 -1.20 2.81 -0.96
N SER A 104 -2.04 3.78 -1.30
CA SER A 104 -2.85 3.77 -2.53
C SER A 104 -3.76 2.53 -2.63
N LEU A 105 -3.53 1.62 -3.59
CA LEU A 105 -4.19 0.31 -3.66
C LEU A 105 -3.99 -0.49 -2.37
N GLY A 106 -2.75 -0.56 -1.87
CA GLY A 106 -2.46 -1.22 -0.60
C GLY A 106 -3.21 -0.59 0.59
N GLY A 107 -3.44 0.73 0.55
CA GLY A 107 -4.25 1.43 1.55
C GLY A 107 -5.73 1.05 1.50
N LEU A 108 -6.26 0.84 0.30
CA LEU A 108 -7.61 0.32 0.10
C LEU A 108 -7.72 -1.12 0.63
N LEU A 109 -6.78 -1.99 0.25
CA LEU A 109 -6.73 -3.38 0.73
C LEU A 109 -6.61 -3.44 2.28
N ALA A 110 -5.79 -2.57 2.87
CA ALA A 110 -5.69 -2.47 4.33
C ALA A 110 -7.03 -2.11 4.99
N LEU A 111 -7.80 -1.19 4.40
CA LEU A 111 -9.13 -0.83 4.89
C LEU A 111 -10.13 -1.99 4.75
N GLU A 112 -10.08 -2.74 3.66
CA GLU A 112 -10.93 -3.93 3.46
C GLU A 112 -10.59 -5.04 4.46
N LEU A 113 -9.30 -5.33 4.70
CA LEU A 113 -8.87 -6.27 5.75
C LEU A 113 -9.36 -5.83 7.14
N GLY A 114 -9.35 -4.52 7.39
CA GLY A 114 -9.91 -3.94 8.61
C GLY A 114 -11.42 -4.13 8.71
N ARG A 115 -12.17 -3.90 7.64
CA ARG A 115 -13.63 -4.09 7.56
C ARG A 115 -14.01 -5.55 7.81
N GLU A 116 -13.22 -6.49 7.33
CA GLU A 116 -13.37 -7.93 7.54
C GLU A 116 -12.83 -8.41 8.90
N LYS A 117 -12.27 -7.50 9.73
CA LYS A 117 -11.72 -7.77 11.08
C LYS A 117 -10.55 -8.76 11.08
N LEU A 118 -9.84 -8.86 9.97
CA LEU A 118 -8.68 -9.75 9.81
C LEU A 118 -7.39 -9.16 10.41
N VAL A 119 -7.43 -7.89 10.80
CA VAL A 119 -6.30 -7.14 11.35
C VAL A 119 -6.68 -6.42 12.63
N ARG A 120 -5.69 -5.99 13.44
CA ARG A 120 -5.93 -5.28 14.70
C ARG A 120 -5.88 -3.76 14.60
N SER A 121 -5.25 -3.22 13.58
CA SER A 121 -5.31 -1.79 13.23
C SER A 121 -4.99 -1.55 11.77
N VAL A 122 -5.42 -0.42 11.24
CA VAL A 122 -5.18 0.01 9.85
C VAL A 122 -4.53 1.38 9.81
N THR A 123 -3.44 1.51 9.02
CA THR A 123 -2.88 2.80 8.61
C THR A 123 -2.88 2.90 7.09
N ALA A 124 -3.81 3.69 6.53
CA ALA A 124 -3.97 3.88 5.10
C ALA A 124 -3.35 5.20 4.63
N LEU A 125 -2.31 5.12 3.80
CA LEU A 125 -1.60 6.26 3.23
C LEU A 125 -2.17 6.58 1.85
N SER A 126 -2.82 7.74 1.70
CA SER A 126 -3.48 8.16 0.44
C SER A 126 -4.26 7.00 -0.22
N PRO A 127 -5.19 6.33 0.50
CA PRO A 127 -5.87 5.14 0.00
C PRO A 127 -6.72 5.43 -1.23
N ALA A 128 -6.78 4.46 -2.16
CA ALA A 128 -7.71 4.47 -3.28
C ALA A 128 -9.16 4.26 -2.78
N GLY A 129 -10.14 4.51 -3.66
CA GLY A 129 -11.56 4.23 -3.37
C GLY A 129 -12.39 5.44 -2.94
N PHE A 130 -11.79 6.55 -2.51
CA PHE A 130 -12.49 7.77 -2.04
C PHE A 130 -12.68 8.85 -3.11
N TRP A 131 -12.53 8.51 -4.36
CA TRP A 131 -12.62 9.41 -5.52
C TRP A 131 -14.05 9.68 -5.99
N SER A 132 -14.25 10.84 -6.63
CA SER A 132 -15.37 11.07 -7.53
C SER A 132 -15.11 10.41 -8.89
N PRO A 133 -16.13 10.26 -9.77
CA PRO A 133 -15.91 9.69 -11.11
C PRO A 133 -14.84 10.44 -11.93
N GLY A 134 -14.79 11.77 -11.83
CA GLY A 134 -13.78 12.58 -12.54
C GLY A 134 -12.38 12.39 -11.97
N GLU A 135 -12.25 12.34 -10.64
CA GLU A 135 -10.95 12.08 -9.98
C GLU A 135 -10.42 10.68 -10.29
N ARG A 136 -11.30 9.68 -10.36
CA ARG A 136 -10.92 8.34 -10.78
C ARG A 136 -10.40 8.32 -12.21
N ARG A 137 -11.13 8.93 -13.17
CA ARG A 137 -10.68 9.01 -14.56
C ARG A 137 -9.32 9.67 -14.68
N TYR A 138 -9.11 10.76 -13.95
CA TYR A 138 -7.82 11.45 -13.90
C TYR A 138 -6.71 10.53 -13.36
N ALA A 139 -6.89 9.93 -12.19
CA ALA A 139 -5.91 9.05 -11.57
C ALA A 139 -5.55 7.86 -12.49
N PHE A 140 -6.55 7.22 -13.09
CA PHE A 140 -6.34 6.10 -14.01
C PHE A 140 -5.62 6.54 -15.29
N GLY A 141 -5.95 7.71 -15.83
CA GLY A 141 -5.24 8.30 -16.96
C GLY A 141 -3.76 8.56 -16.67
N VAL A 142 -3.46 9.12 -15.49
CA VAL A 142 -2.08 9.33 -15.03
C VAL A 142 -1.33 8.00 -14.89
N LEU A 143 -1.92 7.01 -14.22
CA LEU A 143 -1.30 5.69 -14.02
C LEU A 143 -1.02 4.98 -15.35
N GLN A 144 -1.98 5.01 -16.29
CA GLN A 144 -1.78 4.44 -17.63
C GLN A 144 -0.69 5.18 -18.41
N ALA A 145 -0.64 6.52 -18.33
CA ALA A 145 0.41 7.31 -18.98
C ALA A 145 1.79 6.99 -18.40
N MET A 146 1.91 6.90 -17.07
CA MET A 146 3.15 6.49 -16.40
C MET A 146 3.62 5.11 -16.87
N ARG A 147 2.72 4.12 -16.91
CA ARG A 147 3.08 2.78 -17.36
C ARG A 147 3.49 2.76 -18.84
N ARG A 148 2.77 3.47 -19.71
CA ARG A 148 3.16 3.56 -21.13
C ARG A 148 4.55 4.16 -21.27
N ALA A 149 4.83 5.26 -20.56
CA ALA A 149 6.15 5.90 -20.55
C ALA A 149 7.24 4.92 -20.04
N ALA A 150 6.99 4.23 -18.92
CA ALA A 150 7.93 3.25 -18.37
C ALA A 150 8.23 2.10 -19.35
N ARG A 151 7.22 1.60 -20.08
CA ARG A 151 7.39 0.52 -21.06
C ARG A 151 8.06 0.94 -22.37
N SER A 152 7.88 2.21 -22.77
CA SER A 152 8.46 2.72 -24.02
C SER A 152 9.88 3.26 -23.86
N MET A 153 10.34 3.50 -22.62
CA MET A 153 11.64 4.11 -22.35
C MET A 153 12.73 3.03 -22.31
N PRO A 154 13.78 3.15 -23.17
CA PRO A 154 14.92 2.21 -23.12
C PRO A 154 15.63 2.27 -21.76
N LEU A 155 16.04 1.12 -21.21
CA LEU A 155 16.72 1.04 -19.92
C LEU A 155 17.94 1.96 -19.80
N PRO A 156 18.85 2.07 -20.80
CA PRO A 156 19.99 2.99 -20.71
C PRO A 156 19.59 4.47 -20.54
N LEU A 157 18.42 4.85 -21.10
CA LEU A 157 17.90 6.21 -20.93
C LEU A 157 17.38 6.42 -19.50
N VAL A 158 16.66 5.44 -18.93
CA VAL A 158 16.19 5.47 -17.53
C VAL A 158 17.38 5.60 -16.59
N GLU A 159 18.41 4.76 -16.75
CA GLU A 159 19.65 4.80 -15.97
C GLU A 159 20.37 6.15 -16.08
N ARG A 160 20.50 6.69 -17.29
CA ARG A 160 21.10 8.01 -17.51
C ARG A 160 20.33 9.12 -16.80
N LEU A 161 19.01 9.14 -16.92
CA LEU A 161 18.14 10.14 -16.29
C LEU A 161 18.20 10.03 -14.77
N SER A 162 18.17 8.81 -14.23
CA SER A 162 18.16 8.57 -12.78
C SER A 162 19.38 9.15 -12.07
N ARG A 163 20.52 9.27 -12.73
CA ARG A 163 21.76 9.81 -12.15
C ARG A 163 21.68 11.28 -11.77
N SER A 164 20.78 12.07 -12.38
CA SER A 164 20.61 13.48 -12.08
C SER A 164 19.34 13.75 -11.27
N ALA A 165 19.35 14.78 -10.40
CA ALA A 165 18.16 15.20 -9.66
C ALA A 165 17.01 15.61 -10.59
N ALA A 166 17.32 16.32 -11.69
CA ALA A 166 16.33 16.72 -12.70
C ALA A 166 15.72 15.51 -13.42
N GLY A 167 16.54 14.53 -13.78
CA GLY A 167 16.06 13.31 -14.42
C GLY A 167 15.21 12.46 -13.48
N ARG A 168 15.58 12.32 -12.20
CA ARG A 168 14.72 11.67 -11.19
C ARG A 168 13.39 12.40 -11.04
N ALA A 169 13.42 13.74 -11.07
CA ALA A 169 12.18 14.52 -11.04
C ALA A 169 11.32 14.28 -12.30
N ALA A 170 11.91 14.20 -13.47
CA ALA A 170 11.20 13.90 -14.72
C ALA A 170 10.52 12.51 -14.67
N LEU A 171 11.20 11.51 -14.09
CA LEU A 171 10.70 10.14 -14.02
C LEU A 171 9.62 9.95 -12.92
N THR A 172 9.74 10.63 -11.77
CA THR A 172 8.98 10.24 -10.55
C THR A 172 8.22 11.36 -9.86
N SER A 173 8.23 12.61 -10.37
CA SER A 173 7.55 13.75 -9.72
C SER A 173 6.02 13.63 -9.66
N SER A 174 5.42 12.71 -10.41
CA SER A 174 3.99 12.40 -10.29
C SER A 174 3.65 11.73 -8.97
N ILE A 175 4.56 10.92 -8.43
CA ILE A 175 4.35 10.15 -7.19
C ILE A 175 5.09 10.73 -5.98
N TYR A 176 6.27 11.32 -6.18
CA TYR A 176 7.07 11.94 -5.11
C TYR A 176 7.00 13.46 -5.13
N ALA A 177 6.93 14.08 -3.97
CA ALA A 177 7.11 15.53 -3.84
C ALA A 177 8.61 15.92 -3.80
N ARG A 178 9.48 14.98 -3.37
CA ARG A 178 10.93 15.15 -3.25
C ARG A 178 11.69 14.06 -4.02
N PRO A 179 11.52 13.97 -5.35
CA PRO A 179 12.08 12.88 -6.16
C PRO A 179 13.61 12.81 -6.11
N ALA A 180 14.29 13.93 -5.88
CA ALA A 180 15.75 13.96 -5.75
C ALA A 180 16.31 13.17 -4.56
N ARG A 181 15.48 12.85 -3.55
CA ARG A 181 15.87 12.01 -2.40
C ARG A 181 15.94 10.53 -2.73
N ARG A 182 15.26 10.09 -3.78
CA ARG A 182 15.31 8.69 -4.21
C ARG A 182 16.66 8.39 -4.85
N SER A 183 17.25 7.24 -4.55
CA SER A 183 18.51 6.85 -5.19
C SER A 183 18.31 6.56 -6.68
N PRO A 184 19.34 6.69 -7.53
CA PRO A 184 19.26 6.33 -8.94
C PRO A 184 18.80 4.90 -9.16
N GLU A 185 19.34 3.95 -8.41
CA GLU A 185 19.05 2.51 -8.49
C GLU A 185 17.59 2.24 -8.15
N ALA A 186 17.05 2.89 -7.12
CA ALA A 186 15.66 2.75 -6.74
C ALA A 186 14.70 3.31 -7.81
N VAL A 187 15.04 4.44 -8.45
CA VAL A 187 14.23 4.99 -9.55
C VAL A 187 14.23 4.05 -10.77
N VAL A 188 15.37 3.43 -11.09
CA VAL A 188 15.46 2.41 -12.15
C VAL A 188 14.59 1.21 -11.78
N ALA A 189 14.72 0.67 -10.58
CA ALA A 189 13.95 -0.50 -10.12
C ALA A 189 12.44 -0.23 -10.14
N GLU A 190 12.00 0.93 -9.68
CA GLU A 190 10.59 1.35 -9.68
C GLU A 190 10.03 1.51 -11.10
N THR A 191 10.83 2.08 -12.02
CA THR A 191 10.44 2.23 -13.42
C THR A 191 10.27 0.86 -14.08
N LEU A 192 11.19 -0.07 -13.82
CA LEU A 192 11.11 -1.45 -14.33
C LEU A 192 9.95 -2.22 -13.69
N ALA A 193 9.73 -2.06 -12.39
CA ALA A 193 8.60 -2.69 -11.69
C ALA A 193 7.27 -2.25 -12.31
N LEU A 194 7.10 -0.95 -12.57
CA LEU A 194 5.90 -0.42 -13.23
C LEU A 194 5.75 -0.94 -14.68
N ALA A 195 6.85 -0.98 -15.44
CA ALA A 195 6.85 -1.46 -16.82
C ALA A 195 6.43 -2.93 -16.92
N ASN A 196 6.95 -3.77 -16.01
CA ASN A 196 6.83 -5.23 -16.03
C ASN A 196 5.67 -5.76 -15.18
N ALA A 197 4.93 -4.91 -14.46
CA ALA A 197 3.81 -5.31 -13.60
C ALA A 197 2.73 -6.06 -14.41
N GLU A 198 2.68 -7.38 -14.31
CA GLU A 198 1.74 -8.24 -15.04
C GLU A 198 0.31 -7.98 -14.59
N GLY A 199 0.08 -7.81 -13.29
CA GLY A 199 -1.23 -7.55 -12.69
C GLY A 199 -1.79 -6.15 -12.94
N PHE A 200 -1.02 -5.22 -13.50
CA PHE A 200 -1.41 -3.80 -13.57
C PHE A 200 -2.72 -3.55 -14.33
N THR A 201 -2.84 -4.11 -15.54
CA THR A 201 -4.00 -3.83 -16.41
C THR A 201 -5.28 -4.38 -15.82
N GLU A 202 -5.26 -5.61 -15.31
CA GLU A 202 -6.42 -6.27 -14.74
C GLU A 202 -6.83 -5.62 -13.42
N THR A 203 -5.85 -5.29 -12.54
CA THR A 203 -6.11 -4.55 -11.30
C THR A 203 -6.72 -3.18 -11.58
N LEU A 204 -6.19 -2.45 -12.58
CA LEU A 204 -6.74 -1.15 -12.94
C LEU A 204 -8.17 -1.26 -13.51
N ARG A 205 -8.44 -2.30 -14.32
CA ARG A 205 -9.77 -2.60 -14.86
C ARG A 205 -10.75 -2.92 -13.72
N ALA A 206 -10.40 -3.80 -12.81
CA ALA A 206 -11.20 -4.12 -11.64
C ALA A 206 -11.49 -2.88 -10.78
N GLY A 207 -10.51 -1.97 -10.65
CA GLY A 207 -10.65 -0.70 -9.94
C GLY A 207 -11.69 0.26 -10.52
N THR A 208 -12.22 0.03 -11.74
CA THR A 208 -13.18 0.95 -12.38
C THR A 208 -14.53 1.05 -11.64
N SER A 209 -14.95 0.00 -10.98
CA SER A 209 -16.19 -0.05 -10.17
C SER A 209 -15.93 0.23 -8.68
N VAL A 210 -14.67 0.26 -8.25
CA VAL A 210 -14.32 0.32 -6.84
C VAL A 210 -14.64 1.69 -6.23
N ARG A 211 -15.36 1.65 -5.11
CA ARG A 211 -15.57 2.75 -4.17
C ARG A 211 -15.57 2.19 -2.77
N PHE A 212 -14.86 2.84 -1.87
CA PHE A 212 -14.95 2.53 -0.44
C PHE A 212 -16.07 3.37 0.16
N THR A 213 -17.14 2.72 0.61
CA THR A 213 -18.39 3.36 1.08
C THR A 213 -18.75 3.01 2.52
N ASP A 214 -18.10 1.99 3.08
CA ASP A 214 -18.46 1.45 4.38
C ASP A 214 -17.53 1.95 5.51
N ASP A 215 -18.04 1.93 6.75
CA ASP A 215 -17.19 2.17 7.93
C ASP A 215 -16.29 0.96 8.23
N VAL A 216 -15.28 1.19 9.05
CA VAL A 216 -14.38 0.15 9.58
C VAL A 216 -14.51 0.15 11.11
N PRO A 217 -15.57 -0.48 11.64
CA PRO A 217 -15.87 -0.43 13.07
C PRO A 217 -15.00 -1.40 13.88
N GLY A 218 -14.77 -1.04 15.15
CA GLY A 218 -14.21 -1.95 16.14
C GLY A 218 -12.69 -2.09 16.18
N LEU A 219 -11.96 -1.30 15.36
CA LEU A 219 -10.50 -1.25 15.41
C LEU A 219 -9.97 0.17 15.12
N PRO A 220 -8.71 0.49 15.54
CA PRO A 220 -8.08 1.76 15.23
C PRO A 220 -7.81 1.91 13.73
N VAL A 221 -8.26 3.03 13.14
CA VAL A 221 -7.98 3.40 11.76
C VAL A 221 -7.28 4.75 11.71
N THR A 222 -6.14 4.80 11.03
CA THR A 222 -5.46 6.05 10.67
C THR A 222 -5.49 6.21 9.15
N VAL A 223 -6.01 7.34 8.67
CA VAL A 223 -5.94 7.75 7.26
C VAL A 223 -4.96 8.91 7.17
N ALA A 224 -3.85 8.74 6.47
CA ALA A 224 -2.85 9.78 6.30
C ALA A 224 -2.75 10.21 4.83
N TRP A 225 -2.60 11.52 4.58
CA TRP A 225 -2.65 12.04 3.20
C TRP A 225 -1.54 13.05 2.92
N GLY A 226 -0.78 12.82 1.83
CA GLY A 226 0.24 13.73 1.34
C GLY A 226 -0.36 15.08 0.90
N THR A 227 0.19 16.19 1.40
CA THR A 227 -0.33 17.53 1.04
C THR A 227 0.00 17.93 -0.40
N LYS A 228 0.93 17.22 -1.03
CA LYS A 228 1.36 17.38 -2.43
C LYS A 228 1.04 16.17 -3.30
N ASP A 229 0.09 15.33 -2.88
CA ASP A 229 -0.38 14.21 -3.68
C ASP A 229 -1.02 14.72 -4.99
N ARG A 230 -0.44 14.29 -6.11
CA ARG A 230 -0.86 14.69 -7.47
C ARG A 230 -1.71 13.64 -8.18
N ILE A 231 -1.86 12.44 -7.58
CA ILE A 231 -2.66 11.34 -8.12
C ILE A 231 -4.01 11.29 -7.43
N LEU A 232 -4.00 11.18 -6.10
CA LEU A 232 -5.21 11.17 -5.29
C LEU A 232 -5.28 12.46 -4.47
N VAL A 233 -6.14 13.38 -4.91
CA VAL A 233 -6.20 14.72 -4.34
C VAL A 233 -6.66 14.72 -2.88
N ARG A 234 -6.08 15.59 -2.07
CA ARG A 234 -6.25 15.68 -0.61
C ARG A 234 -7.71 15.71 -0.11
N ARG A 235 -8.65 16.26 -0.88
CA ARG A 235 -10.09 16.27 -0.52
C ARG A 235 -10.68 14.86 -0.39
N GLN A 236 -10.05 13.84 -0.97
CA GLN A 236 -10.44 12.44 -0.78
C GLN A 236 -10.22 11.98 0.67
N GLY A 237 -9.19 12.48 1.36
CA GLY A 237 -8.99 12.23 2.79
C GLY A 237 -10.13 12.78 3.66
N VAL A 238 -10.73 13.92 3.27
CA VAL A 238 -11.92 14.45 3.95
C VAL A 238 -13.13 13.54 3.73
N ARG A 239 -13.29 12.98 2.52
CA ARG A 239 -14.34 11.98 2.25
C ARG A 239 -14.10 10.69 3.04
N ALA A 240 -12.87 10.22 3.12
CA ALA A 240 -12.51 9.06 3.94
C ALA A 240 -12.93 9.26 5.41
N LYS A 241 -12.63 10.44 6.00
CA LYS A 241 -13.05 10.76 7.37
C LYS A 241 -14.57 10.81 7.56
N ARG A 242 -15.34 11.19 6.52
CA ARG A 242 -16.81 11.16 6.58
C ARG A 242 -17.38 9.74 6.54
N ILE A 243 -16.73 8.85 5.78
CA ILE A 243 -17.14 7.44 5.63
C ILE A 243 -16.68 6.61 6.83
N ILE A 244 -15.49 6.91 7.39
CA ILE A 244 -14.93 6.27 8.57
C ILE A 244 -14.83 7.32 9.69
N PRO A 245 -15.91 7.61 10.42
CA PRO A 245 -15.96 8.75 11.35
C PRO A 245 -14.97 8.66 12.51
N ARG A 246 -14.61 7.44 12.93
CA ARG A 246 -13.64 7.20 14.00
C ARG A 246 -12.18 7.22 13.52
N ALA A 247 -11.91 7.23 12.22
CA ALA A 247 -10.55 7.29 11.70
C ALA A 247 -9.82 8.55 12.15
N ARG A 248 -8.57 8.42 12.57
CA ARG A 248 -7.65 9.54 12.76
C ARG A 248 -7.18 10.03 11.39
N LEU A 249 -7.55 11.26 11.02
CA LEU A 249 -7.08 11.87 9.78
C LEU A 249 -5.78 12.63 10.02
N VAL A 250 -4.70 12.23 9.36
CA VAL A 250 -3.35 12.80 9.48
C VAL A 250 -2.94 13.49 8.18
N ARG A 251 -2.40 14.69 8.26
CA ARG A 251 -1.76 15.36 7.13
C ARG A 251 -0.28 15.00 7.11
N LEU A 252 0.26 14.74 5.91
CA LEU A 252 1.69 14.52 5.68
C LEU A 252 2.25 15.74 4.93
N PRO A 253 2.75 16.77 5.64
CA PRO A 253 3.20 18.01 5.03
C PRO A 253 4.36 17.79 4.07
N GLY A 254 4.26 18.34 2.86
CA GLY A 254 5.32 18.25 1.86
C GLY A 254 5.49 16.88 1.20
N CYS A 255 4.64 15.90 1.51
CA CYS A 255 4.68 14.56 0.91
C CYS A 255 3.76 14.45 -0.31
N GLY A 256 4.18 13.66 -1.30
CA GLY A 256 3.42 13.27 -2.49
C GLY A 256 2.53 12.05 -2.26
N HIS A 257 2.26 11.32 -3.35
CA HIS A 257 1.41 10.13 -3.33
C HIS A 257 2.06 8.93 -2.62
N VAL A 258 3.39 8.76 -2.79
CA VAL A 258 4.20 7.74 -2.11
C VAL A 258 5.07 8.44 -1.06
N PRO A 259 4.56 8.64 0.18
CA PRO A 259 5.17 9.54 1.15
C PRO A 259 6.43 8.98 1.82
N MET A 260 6.66 7.66 1.75
CA MET A 260 7.77 6.97 2.42
C MET A 260 9.14 7.52 2.03
N ASN A 261 9.29 7.96 0.78
CA ASN A 261 10.52 8.60 0.31
C ASN A 261 10.61 10.09 0.71
N ASP A 262 9.48 10.77 0.77
CA ASP A 262 9.47 12.23 0.96
C ASP A 262 9.78 12.63 2.41
N ASP A 263 9.24 11.90 3.37
CA ASP A 263 9.51 12.09 4.80
C ASP A 263 9.43 10.75 5.57
N PRO A 264 10.48 9.92 5.52
CA PRO A 264 10.51 8.62 6.16
C PRO A 264 10.22 8.67 7.66
N ALA A 265 10.80 9.65 8.38
CA ALA A 265 10.63 9.77 9.82
C ALA A 265 9.19 10.10 10.22
N LEU A 266 8.53 10.99 9.46
CA LEU A 266 7.11 11.31 9.67
C LEU A 266 6.24 10.08 9.39
N VAL A 267 6.49 9.37 8.29
CA VAL A 267 5.71 8.18 7.92
C VAL A 267 5.90 7.09 8.96
N ALA A 268 7.14 6.79 9.38
CA ALA A 268 7.39 5.78 10.41
C ALA A 268 6.65 6.10 11.72
N ARG A 269 6.68 7.35 12.18
CA ARG A 269 5.89 7.78 13.36
C ARG A 269 4.40 7.53 13.18
N VAL A 270 3.85 7.87 12.01
CA VAL A 270 2.41 7.67 11.73
C VAL A 270 2.05 6.18 11.75
N LEU A 271 2.93 5.31 11.23
CA LEU A 271 2.75 3.86 11.24
C LEU A 271 2.82 3.30 12.67
N LEU A 272 3.82 3.69 13.44
CA LEU A 272 3.98 3.27 14.84
C LEU A 272 2.80 3.75 15.69
N ASP A 273 2.43 5.03 15.59
CA ASP A 273 1.27 5.59 16.31
C ASP A 273 -0.05 4.90 15.93
N GLY A 274 -0.22 4.58 14.64
CA GLY A 274 -1.41 3.87 14.13
C GLY A 274 -1.48 2.40 14.53
N SER A 275 -0.37 1.82 14.94
CA SER A 275 -0.23 0.43 15.39
C SER A 275 0.03 0.29 16.88
N ARG A 276 -0.13 1.36 17.69
CA ARG A 276 -0.10 1.23 19.16
C ARG A 276 -1.39 0.62 19.68
N PRO A 277 -1.33 -0.22 20.72
CA PRO A 277 -2.54 -0.64 21.42
C PRO A 277 -3.32 0.60 21.88
N THR A 278 -4.60 0.69 21.56
CA THR A 278 -5.46 1.69 22.19
C THR A 278 -5.63 1.28 23.65
N SER A 279 -5.05 2.04 24.57
CA SER A 279 -5.47 1.98 25.95
C SER A 279 -6.95 2.39 26.01
N HIS A 280 -7.85 1.43 26.10
CA HIS A 280 -9.25 1.73 26.40
C HIS A 280 -9.32 2.34 27.80
N PRO A 281 -9.94 3.52 27.98
CA PRO A 281 -10.14 4.10 29.32
C PRO A 281 -11.20 3.36 30.17
N ASP A 282 -11.75 2.24 29.74
CA ASP A 282 -12.92 1.62 30.36
C ASP A 282 -12.66 0.33 31.19
N SER A 283 -11.44 0.08 31.69
CA SER A 283 -11.25 -1.08 32.59
C SER A 283 -11.15 -0.75 34.08
N THR A 284 -11.32 0.52 34.49
CA THR A 284 -11.19 0.95 35.90
C THR A 284 -12.52 1.29 36.61
N ALA A 285 -13.66 1.24 35.91
CA ALA A 285 -14.96 1.55 36.52
C ALA A 285 -15.72 0.35 37.10
N ALA A 286 -15.30 -0.89 36.83
CA ALA A 286 -16.04 -2.10 37.24
C ALA A 286 -15.48 -2.79 38.50
N GLN A 287 -14.48 -2.23 39.20
CA GLN A 287 -13.94 -2.83 40.45
C GLN A 287 -14.19 -1.99 41.70
N ARG A 288 -15.09 -1.00 41.64
CA ARG A 288 -15.57 -0.30 42.85
C ARG A 288 -17.10 -0.21 42.84
N ALA A 289 -17.77 -1.32 43.05
CA ALA A 289 -19.15 -1.40 43.53
C ALA A 289 -19.32 -2.65 44.37
#